data_2a013d95d94ee797352b6fd0360a6d25
#
_entry.id   2a013d95d94ee797352b6fd0360a6d25
#
_cell.length_a   1.000
_cell.length_b   1.000
_cell.length_c   1.000
_cell.angle_alpha   90.00
_cell.angle_beta   90.00
_cell.angle_gamma   90.00
#
_symmetry.space_group_name_H-M   'P 1'
#
loop_
_entity.id
_entity.type
_entity.pdbx_description
1 polymer ?
#
loop_
_entity_poly.entity_id
_entity_poly.type
_entity_poly.pdbx_seq_one_letter_code
_entity_poly.pdbx_strand_id
1 'polypeptide(L)'
;MDKREVLAATTFGKRIAEDEADALASYFVETDQWRKVISGQVDVVYGPKGSGKSALYSLLRQKKDELTASGIIPASAENVRGTPVFADLVIDPPASEEQFRSLWKVYFLSLIGNAFRVLKVNNQPAGHVLAALEKEGLITSEWSLRSMLRAAYDYVRRAEVSGEVKLNPVTGQPEGFGGKITLREPGSEQRKEGYVSTDTLFEIADKALADAALKFWIVLDRLDVSFADSAELESNALRALFRVYRDLHSLNRITLKIFLRDDIWARITDSGFREASHITDSITITWDSRSLLNLMIRRVLYNKEICCYYSVDPQNVLSSFAEQEKLFYRMFPPQVDTGARKSTTLDWMLTRTADGTGHTAPRELIHLLSAARDQELKALEMGGADPPGETLIDRAALKSALPEVSKVRFEQTLCAEHPQLAQLLRRLDGEKTQQTPATLATIWGTSPEKALVNAERLTEVGFFERRGSKEQPLFWVPFLYRDALNMVQGPAE
;
A
#
# COMPACT_ATOMS: atom_id res chain seq x y z
N MET A 1 25.33 5.44 -30.88
CA MET A 1 23.86 5.42 -30.73
C MET A 1 23.33 6.81 -30.91
N ASP A 2 22.34 6.98 -31.76
CA ASP A 2 21.60 8.23 -31.85
C ASP A 2 20.57 8.36 -30.72
N LYS A 3 19.96 9.54 -30.53
CA LYS A 3 19.01 9.79 -29.45
C LYS A 3 17.75 8.95 -29.55
N ARG A 4 17.30 8.68 -30.78
CA ARG A 4 16.13 7.85 -31.06
C ARG A 4 16.37 6.39 -30.63
N GLU A 5 17.54 5.85 -30.96
CA GLU A 5 17.94 4.49 -30.53
C GLU A 5 18.00 4.37 -29.01
N VAL A 6 18.60 5.39 -28.35
CA VAL A 6 18.67 5.44 -26.88
C VAL A 6 17.28 5.49 -26.25
N LEU A 7 16.40 6.36 -26.73
CA LEU A 7 15.03 6.49 -26.20
C LEU A 7 14.20 5.23 -26.47
N ALA A 8 14.34 4.61 -27.64
CA ALA A 8 13.64 3.36 -27.96
C ALA A 8 14.01 2.21 -27.01
N ALA A 9 15.28 2.14 -26.62
CA ALA A 9 15.78 1.12 -25.68
C ALA A 9 15.51 1.48 -24.20
N THR A 10 15.16 2.75 -23.90
CA THR A 10 14.97 3.23 -22.51
C THR A 10 13.64 2.78 -21.92
N THR A 11 13.67 2.33 -20.67
CA THR A 11 12.49 2.12 -19.84
C THR A 11 12.64 2.81 -18.49
N PHE A 12 11.58 3.45 -18.02
CA PHE A 12 11.52 3.96 -16.64
C PHE A 12 10.75 3.02 -15.71
N GLY A 13 10.41 1.81 -16.22
CA GLY A 13 9.67 0.80 -15.50
C GLY A 13 8.16 1.00 -15.54
N LYS A 14 7.46 0.20 -14.75
CA LYS A 14 5.99 0.21 -14.70
C LYS A 14 5.48 1.06 -13.54
N ARG A 15 4.23 1.53 -13.68
CA ARG A 15 3.54 2.35 -12.67
C ARG A 15 3.11 1.53 -11.44
N ILE A 16 3.03 0.22 -11.58
CA ILE A 16 2.55 -0.72 -10.56
C ILE A 16 3.72 -1.62 -10.15
N ALA A 17 4.11 -1.55 -8.88
CA ALA A 17 5.29 -2.27 -8.38
C ALA A 17 5.16 -3.79 -8.48
N GLU A 18 3.96 -4.32 -8.35
CA GLU A 18 3.66 -5.74 -8.48
C GLU A 18 3.95 -6.27 -9.90
N ASP A 19 3.85 -5.40 -10.92
CA ASP A 19 4.17 -5.73 -12.31
C ASP A 19 5.66 -5.63 -12.63
N GLU A 20 6.45 -5.06 -11.72
CA GLU A 20 7.91 -4.87 -11.83
C GLU A 20 8.71 -5.80 -10.91
N ALA A 21 8.08 -6.77 -10.26
CA ALA A 21 8.70 -7.53 -9.18
C ALA A 21 10.14 -7.99 -9.53
N ASP A 22 10.39 -8.47 -10.75
CA ASP A 22 11.70 -9.01 -11.14
C ASP A 22 12.78 -7.93 -11.30
N ALA A 23 12.43 -6.71 -11.69
CA ALA A 23 13.36 -5.60 -11.93
C ALA A 23 13.47 -4.64 -10.74
N LEU A 24 12.48 -4.66 -9.83
CA LEU A 24 12.34 -3.70 -8.74
C LEU A 24 13.59 -3.59 -7.87
N ALA A 25 14.20 -4.72 -7.52
CA ALA A 25 15.42 -4.75 -6.69
C ALA A 25 16.60 -4.00 -7.32
N SER A 26 16.67 -3.96 -8.66
CA SER A 26 17.80 -3.36 -9.38
C SER A 26 17.84 -1.84 -9.31
N TYR A 27 16.69 -1.17 -9.15
CA TYR A 27 16.59 0.29 -9.08
C TYR A 27 15.85 0.80 -7.84
N PHE A 28 15.70 -0.07 -6.85
CA PHE A 28 15.05 0.32 -5.59
C PHE A 28 15.90 1.34 -4.82
N VAL A 29 15.23 2.33 -4.25
CA VAL A 29 15.85 3.30 -3.35
C VAL A 29 15.87 2.74 -1.94
N GLU A 30 17.02 2.32 -1.45
CA GLU A 30 17.19 1.90 -0.06
C GLU A 30 17.09 3.10 0.88
N THR A 31 15.86 3.45 1.21
CA THR A 31 15.58 4.52 2.18
C THR A 31 15.84 4.06 3.61
N ASP A 32 15.98 5.01 4.55
CA ASP A 32 16.01 4.69 5.98
C ASP A 32 14.75 3.94 6.43
N GLN A 33 13.61 4.30 5.84
CA GLN A 33 12.33 3.63 6.07
C GLN A 33 12.40 2.13 5.70
N TRP A 34 12.99 1.80 4.54
CA TRP A 34 13.20 0.42 4.15
C TRP A 34 14.11 -0.34 5.14
N ARG A 35 15.24 0.28 5.54
CA ARG A 35 16.16 -0.34 6.50
C ARG A 35 15.47 -0.66 7.83
N LYS A 36 14.60 0.24 8.33
CA LYS A 36 13.82 0.02 9.55
C LYS A 36 12.79 -1.11 9.40
N VAL A 37 12.16 -1.24 8.24
CA VAL A 37 11.21 -2.33 7.97
C VAL A 37 11.92 -3.69 7.96
N ILE A 38 13.03 -3.81 7.19
CA ILE A 38 13.72 -5.09 7.02
C ILE A 38 14.52 -5.52 8.27
N SER A 39 14.95 -4.56 9.10
CA SER A 39 15.61 -4.86 10.39
C SER A 39 14.62 -5.25 11.49
N GLY A 40 13.31 -5.15 11.25
CA GLY A 40 12.27 -5.48 12.23
C GLY A 40 11.95 -4.36 13.22
N GLN A 41 12.48 -3.14 13.04
CA GLN A 41 12.20 -1.99 13.93
C GLN A 41 10.81 -1.38 13.69
N VAL A 42 10.18 -1.65 12.56
CA VAL A 42 8.89 -1.11 12.16
C VAL A 42 7.97 -2.25 11.77
N ASP A 43 6.77 -2.22 12.31
CA ASP A 43 5.73 -3.22 12.07
C ASP A 43 4.62 -2.70 11.16
N VAL A 44 4.29 -1.41 11.28
CA VAL A 44 3.21 -0.79 10.51
C VAL A 44 3.76 0.29 9.57
N VAL A 45 3.48 0.15 8.29
CA VAL A 45 3.92 1.08 7.25
C VAL A 45 2.70 1.79 6.67
N TYR A 46 2.61 3.09 6.93
CA TYR A 46 1.58 3.95 6.35
C TYR A 46 2.09 4.66 5.10
N GLY A 47 1.16 5.14 4.29
CA GLY A 47 1.48 6.06 3.20
C GLY A 47 0.33 6.20 2.20
N PRO A 48 0.31 7.29 1.43
CA PRO A 48 -0.70 7.53 0.40
C PRO A 48 -0.63 6.48 -0.72
N LYS A 49 -1.67 6.44 -1.55
CA LYS A 49 -1.65 5.58 -2.74
C LYS A 49 -0.52 5.98 -3.68
N GLY A 50 0.22 4.99 -4.18
CA GLY A 50 1.36 5.23 -5.06
C GLY A 50 2.68 5.56 -4.34
N SER A 51 2.70 5.64 -3.01
CA SER A 51 3.90 5.95 -2.22
C SER A 51 4.96 4.83 -2.21
N GLY A 52 4.64 3.62 -2.69
CA GLY A 52 5.59 2.51 -2.74
C GLY A 52 5.41 1.45 -1.66
N LYS A 53 4.29 1.41 -0.91
CA LYS A 53 4.00 0.34 0.07
C LYS A 53 4.14 -1.05 -0.54
N SER A 54 3.46 -1.31 -1.66
CA SER A 54 3.53 -2.60 -2.36
C SER A 54 4.93 -2.88 -2.95
N ALA A 55 5.74 -1.85 -3.20
CA ALA A 55 7.15 -2.03 -3.56
C ALA A 55 7.95 -2.59 -2.38
N LEU A 56 7.78 -2.03 -1.17
CA LEU A 56 8.40 -2.55 0.05
C LEU A 56 7.94 -3.99 0.34
N TYR A 57 6.66 -4.26 0.21
CA TYR A 57 6.11 -5.61 0.37
C TYR A 57 6.71 -6.61 -0.63
N SER A 58 6.79 -6.22 -1.92
CA SER A 58 7.39 -7.07 -2.97
C SER A 58 8.85 -7.36 -2.71
N LEU A 59 9.61 -6.39 -2.22
CA LEU A 59 11.01 -6.57 -1.83
C LEU A 59 11.20 -7.47 -0.61
N LEU A 60 10.34 -7.36 0.41
CA LEU A 60 10.37 -8.29 1.54
C LEU A 60 10.22 -9.74 1.06
N ARG A 61 9.36 -9.95 0.05
CA ARG A 61 9.17 -11.27 -0.55
C ARG A 61 10.39 -11.72 -1.37
N GLN A 62 11.00 -10.84 -2.15
CA GLN A 62 12.22 -11.16 -2.91
C GLN A 62 13.38 -11.52 -1.98
N LYS A 63 13.49 -10.83 -0.84
CA LYS A 63 14.51 -11.11 0.18
C LYS A 63 14.13 -12.26 1.13
N LYS A 64 13.12 -13.07 0.77
CA LYS A 64 12.67 -14.20 1.59
C LYS A 64 13.83 -15.16 1.93
N ASP A 65 14.68 -15.50 0.98
CA ASP A 65 15.76 -16.44 1.20
C ASP A 65 16.85 -15.85 2.12
N GLU A 66 17.19 -14.55 1.96
CA GLU A 66 18.12 -13.84 2.86
C GLU A 66 17.55 -13.76 4.29
N LEU A 67 16.25 -13.42 4.43
CA LEU A 67 15.57 -13.38 5.72
C LEU A 67 15.51 -14.76 6.36
N THR A 68 15.19 -15.79 5.58
CA THR A 68 15.14 -17.18 6.07
C THR A 68 16.53 -17.66 6.53
N ALA A 69 17.59 -17.31 5.81
CA ALA A 69 18.97 -17.61 6.22
C ALA A 69 19.35 -16.91 7.54
N SER A 70 18.73 -15.78 7.87
CA SER A 70 18.88 -15.08 9.15
C SER A 70 17.87 -15.50 10.22
N GLY A 71 17.08 -16.56 9.98
CA GLY A 71 16.12 -17.12 10.92
C GLY A 71 14.76 -16.39 10.93
N ILE A 72 14.47 -15.55 9.94
CA ILE A 72 13.21 -14.83 9.82
C ILE A 72 12.38 -15.44 8.70
N ILE A 73 11.18 -15.92 8.99
CA ILE A 73 10.26 -16.53 8.03
C ILE A 73 9.17 -15.52 7.67
N PRO A 74 9.26 -14.82 6.51
CA PRO A 74 8.21 -13.94 6.06
C PRO A 74 7.10 -14.74 5.37
N ALA A 75 5.90 -14.72 5.95
CA ALA A 75 4.70 -15.36 5.41
C ALA A 75 3.70 -14.30 4.92
N SER A 76 3.38 -14.31 3.63
CA SER A 76 2.31 -13.47 3.09
C SER A 76 0.96 -13.98 3.58
N ALA A 77 0.15 -13.10 4.14
CA ALA A 77 -1.21 -13.40 4.56
C ALA A 77 -2.27 -12.87 3.57
N GLU A 78 -1.86 -12.27 2.46
CA GLU A 78 -2.71 -11.81 1.37
C GLU A 78 -2.08 -12.14 0.01
N ASN A 79 -2.93 -12.29 -1.03
CA ASN A 79 -2.45 -12.50 -2.39
C ASN A 79 -1.79 -11.24 -2.92
N VAL A 80 -0.60 -11.40 -3.49
CA VAL A 80 0.15 -10.28 -4.07
C VAL A 80 -0.48 -9.76 -5.34
N ARG A 81 -1.09 -10.66 -6.11
CA ARG A 81 -1.77 -10.37 -7.39
C ARG A 81 -3.10 -11.12 -7.44
N GLY A 82 -4.01 -10.62 -8.27
CA GLY A 82 -5.32 -11.23 -8.47
C GLY A 82 -6.33 -10.86 -7.39
N THR A 83 -7.31 -11.72 -7.18
CA THR A 83 -8.40 -11.50 -6.22
C THR A 83 -7.87 -11.55 -4.78
N PRO A 84 -8.15 -10.53 -3.95
CA PRO A 84 -7.81 -10.57 -2.54
C PRO A 84 -8.38 -11.80 -1.83
N VAL A 85 -7.65 -12.32 -0.84
CA VAL A 85 -8.08 -13.50 -0.07
C VAL A 85 -9.38 -13.22 0.68
N PHE A 86 -9.53 -11.99 1.18
CA PHE A 86 -10.67 -11.57 2.00
C PHE A 86 -11.88 -11.08 1.18
N ALA A 87 -11.79 -10.95 -0.15
CA ALA A 87 -12.89 -10.44 -0.98
C ALA A 87 -14.16 -11.31 -0.94
N ASP A 88 -14.02 -12.60 -0.63
CA ASP A 88 -15.16 -13.52 -0.56
C ASP A 88 -15.87 -13.50 0.83
N LEU A 89 -15.39 -12.70 1.77
CA LEU A 89 -16.02 -12.52 3.09
C LEU A 89 -17.19 -11.52 3.01
N VAL A 90 -18.08 -11.73 2.03
CA VAL A 90 -19.34 -10.97 1.96
C VAL A 90 -20.28 -11.54 3.01
N ILE A 91 -20.50 -10.79 4.09
CA ILE A 91 -21.37 -11.18 5.20
C ILE A 91 -22.47 -10.14 5.31
N ASP A 92 -23.72 -10.59 5.27
CA ASP A 92 -24.90 -9.77 5.53
C ASP A 92 -25.69 -10.34 6.71
N PRO A 93 -25.76 -9.67 7.87
CA PRO A 93 -25.13 -8.39 8.21
C PRO A 93 -23.59 -8.48 8.32
N PRO A 94 -22.87 -7.35 8.23
CA PRO A 94 -21.43 -7.33 8.35
C PRO A 94 -20.95 -7.97 9.65
N ALA A 95 -19.89 -8.80 9.60
CA ALA A 95 -19.33 -9.42 10.79
C ALA A 95 -18.90 -8.34 11.81
N SER A 96 -19.14 -8.64 13.09
CA SER A 96 -18.74 -7.77 14.18
C SER A 96 -17.20 -7.70 14.30
N GLU A 97 -16.70 -6.67 14.97
CA GLU A 97 -15.27 -6.55 15.27
C GLU A 97 -14.73 -7.76 16.05
N GLU A 98 -15.53 -8.34 16.98
CA GLU A 98 -15.14 -9.52 17.75
C GLU A 98 -15.04 -10.77 16.87
N GLN A 99 -15.94 -10.93 15.91
CA GLN A 99 -15.87 -12.01 14.93
C GLN A 99 -14.62 -11.92 14.06
N PHE A 100 -14.28 -10.72 13.58
CA PHE A 100 -13.03 -10.51 12.86
C PHE A 100 -11.79 -10.74 13.72
N ARG A 101 -11.81 -10.35 15.00
CA ARG A 101 -10.69 -10.63 15.92
C ARG A 101 -10.43 -12.12 16.04
N SER A 102 -11.49 -12.91 16.23
CA SER A 102 -11.41 -14.36 16.27
C SER A 102 -10.91 -14.93 14.92
N LEU A 103 -11.44 -14.44 13.81
CA LEU A 103 -11.03 -14.86 12.47
C LEU A 103 -9.54 -14.58 12.20
N TRP A 104 -9.04 -13.39 12.51
CA TRP A 104 -7.63 -13.05 12.37
C TRP A 104 -6.74 -13.99 13.19
N LYS A 105 -7.08 -14.23 14.46
CA LYS A 105 -6.32 -15.13 15.35
C LYS A 105 -6.24 -16.54 14.78
N VAL A 106 -7.38 -17.12 14.40
CA VAL A 106 -7.43 -18.49 13.85
C VAL A 106 -6.68 -18.58 12.52
N TYR A 107 -6.87 -17.60 11.65
CA TYR A 107 -6.18 -17.53 10.35
C TYR A 107 -4.65 -17.44 10.51
N PHE A 108 -4.17 -16.59 11.41
CA PHE A 108 -2.73 -16.45 11.66
C PHE A 108 -2.12 -17.71 12.29
N LEU A 109 -2.84 -18.36 13.20
CA LEU A 109 -2.42 -19.67 13.73
C LEU A 109 -2.34 -20.74 12.64
N SER A 110 -3.28 -20.74 11.68
CA SER A 110 -3.23 -21.64 10.52
C SER A 110 -2.01 -21.39 9.64
N LEU A 111 -1.65 -20.12 9.41
CA LEU A 111 -0.42 -19.75 8.69
C LEU A 111 0.84 -20.26 9.40
N ILE A 112 0.93 -20.08 10.72
CA ILE A 112 2.06 -20.54 11.54
C ILE A 112 2.14 -22.06 11.53
N GLY A 113 1.02 -22.76 11.74
CA GLY A 113 0.96 -24.21 11.71
C GLY A 113 1.39 -24.79 10.37
N ASN A 114 0.93 -24.23 9.25
CA ASN A 114 1.39 -24.62 7.92
C ASN A 114 2.89 -24.38 7.73
N ALA A 115 3.42 -23.28 8.25
CA ALA A 115 4.87 -23.01 8.21
C ALA A 115 5.65 -24.05 9.02
N PHE A 116 5.19 -24.44 10.21
CA PHE A 116 5.82 -25.50 11.01
C PHE A 116 5.91 -26.82 10.24
N ARG A 117 4.83 -27.17 9.53
CA ARG A 117 4.80 -28.38 8.70
C ARG A 117 5.77 -28.32 7.53
N VAL A 118 5.80 -27.20 6.79
CA VAL A 118 6.67 -27.01 5.63
C VAL A 118 8.13 -26.97 6.02
N LEU A 119 8.48 -26.26 7.10
CA LEU A 119 9.83 -26.11 7.62
C LEU A 119 10.28 -27.30 8.49
N LYS A 120 9.38 -28.26 8.72
CA LYS A 120 9.62 -29.45 9.57
C LYS A 120 10.11 -29.07 10.96
N VAL A 121 9.44 -28.11 11.62
CA VAL A 121 9.74 -27.74 13.00
C VAL A 121 9.23 -28.86 13.91
N ASN A 122 10.15 -29.67 14.45
CA ASN A 122 9.84 -30.94 15.13
C ASN A 122 10.10 -30.88 16.66
N ASN A 123 9.87 -29.72 17.29
CA ASN A 123 9.92 -29.63 18.76
C ASN A 123 8.54 -29.91 19.39
N GLN A 124 8.53 -30.18 20.69
CA GLN A 124 7.30 -30.54 21.42
C GLN A 124 6.24 -29.41 21.33
N PRO A 125 6.54 -28.11 21.53
CA PRO A 125 5.54 -27.05 21.38
C PRO A 125 4.93 -26.98 19.97
N ALA A 126 5.74 -27.12 18.90
CA ALA A 126 5.21 -27.16 17.53
C ALA A 126 4.25 -28.34 17.32
N GLY A 127 4.60 -29.52 17.87
CA GLY A 127 3.73 -30.67 17.83
C GLY A 127 2.35 -30.45 18.50
N HIS A 128 2.31 -29.71 19.60
CA HIS A 128 1.05 -29.31 20.25
C HIS A 128 0.19 -28.40 19.40
N VAL A 129 0.81 -27.37 18.77
CA VAL A 129 0.11 -26.45 17.86
C VAL A 129 -0.45 -27.19 16.66
N LEU A 130 0.37 -28.05 16.02
CA LEU A 130 -0.02 -28.83 14.86
C LEU A 130 -1.20 -29.75 15.19
N ALA A 131 -1.12 -30.53 16.28
CA ALA A 131 -2.17 -31.45 16.69
C ALA A 131 -3.50 -30.72 16.96
N ALA A 132 -3.47 -29.54 17.60
CA ALA A 132 -4.67 -28.74 17.86
C ALA A 132 -5.30 -28.24 16.55
N LEU A 133 -4.50 -27.70 15.62
CA LEU A 133 -4.99 -27.15 14.35
C LEU A 133 -5.48 -28.26 13.40
N GLU A 134 -4.79 -29.42 13.34
CA GLU A 134 -5.18 -30.57 12.51
C GLU A 134 -6.51 -31.13 12.96
N LYS A 135 -6.72 -31.27 14.27
CA LYS A 135 -7.97 -31.77 14.84
C LYS A 135 -9.18 -30.93 14.47
N GLU A 136 -9.02 -29.62 14.42
CA GLU A 136 -10.08 -28.67 14.03
C GLU A 136 -10.20 -28.47 12.51
N GLY A 137 -9.36 -29.15 11.71
CA GLY A 137 -9.36 -29.04 10.25
C GLY A 137 -8.83 -27.71 9.74
N LEU A 138 -8.02 -27.01 10.54
CA LEU A 138 -7.44 -25.70 10.21
C LEU A 138 -6.12 -25.80 9.43
N ILE A 139 -5.54 -27.00 9.36
CA ILE A 139 -4.41 -27.32 8.49
C ILE A 139 -4.89 -28.29 7.41
N THR A 140 -4.81 -27.88 6.15
CA THR A 140 -5.25 -28.66 5.00
C THR A 140 -4.08 -29.18 4.18
N SER A 141 -4.28 -30.30 3.46
CA SER A 141 -3.28 -30.83 2.51
C SER A 141 -3.16 -29.95 1.26
N GLU A 142 -4.22 -29.32 0.83
CA GLU A 142 -4.25 -28.36 -0.28
C GLU A 142 -4.01 -26.95 0.25
N TRP A 143 -2.85 -26.44 -0.07
CA TRP A 143 -2.31 -25.21 0.52
C TRP A 143 -2.63 -23.98 -0.33
N SER A 144 -3.68 -23.23 0.02
CA SER A 144 -3.90 -21.88 -0.49
C SER A 144 -4.32 -20.95 0.64
N LEU A 145 -3.96 -19.65 0.53
CA LEU A 145 -4.38 -18.64 1.52
C LEU A 145 -5.91 -18.58 1.63
N ARG A 146 -6.61 -18.71 0.49
CA ARG A 146 -8.08 -18.72 0.42
C ARG A 146 -8.67 -19.92 1.17
N SER A 147 -8.13 -21.12 0.99
CA SER A 147 -8.63 -22.31 1.69
C SER A 147 -8.41 -22.22 3.20
N MET A 148 -7.28 -21.69 3.65
CA MET A 148 -7.00 -21.46 5.06
C MET A 148 -7.94 -20.42 5.67
N LEU A 149 -8.16 -19.29 5.00
CA LEU A 149 -9.10 -18.29 5.48
C LEU A 149 -10.52 -18.83 5.56
N ARG A 150 -10.95 -19.59 4.55
CA ARG A 150 -12.27 -20.22 4.54
C ARG A 150 -12.42 -21.21 5.69
N ALA A 151 -11.43 -22.06 5.94
CA ALA A 151 -11.43 -22.98 7.06
C ALA A 151 -11.50 -22.23 8.40
N ALA A 152 -10.73 -21.16 8.57
CA ALA A 152 -10.78 -20.30 9.74
C ALA A 152 -12.16 -19.64 9.92
N TYR A 153 -12.76 -19.12 8.85
CA TYR A 153 -14.08 -18.53 8.86
C TYR A 153 -15.18 -19.54 9.25
N ASP A 154 -15.17 -20.72 8.61
CA ASP A 154 -16.13 -21.79 8.91
C ASP A 154 -15.98 -22.29 10.35
N TYR A 155 -14.74 -22.29 10.85
CA TYR A 155 -14.46 -22.62 12.24
C TYR A 155 -15.06 -21.61 13.22
N VAL A 156 -14.77 -20.31 13.03
CA VAL A 156 -15.28 -19.23 13.89
C VAL A 156 -16.81 -19.23 13.90
N ARG A 157 -17.44 -19.36 12.73
CA ARG A 157 -18.90 -19.42 12.60
C ARG A 157 -19.50 -20.62 13.34
N ARG A 158 -18.89 -21.79 13.25
CA ARG A 158 -19.34 -22.99 13.99
C ARG A 158 -19.20 -22.81 15.50
N ALA A 159 -18.08 -22.24 15.96
CA ALA A 159 -17.83 -22.01 17.37
C ALA A 159 -18.81 -21.01 18.01
N GLU A 160 -19.29 -20.03 17.26
CA GLU A 160 -20.31 -19.07 17.74
C GLU A 160 -21.70 -19.68 17.84
N VAL A 161 -22.09 -20.53 16.87
CA VAL A 161 -23.40 -21.18 16.84
C VAL A 161 -23.46 -22.32 17.87
N SER A 162 -22.35 -22.99 18.15
CA SER A 162 -22.28 -24.15 19.05
C SER A 162 -22.02 -23.80 20.50
N GLY A 163 -22.43 -22.63 21.00
CA GLY A 163 -22.28 -22.21 22.41
C GLY A 163 -22.69 -23.24 23.48
N GLU A 164 -23.06 -24.47 23.10
CA GLU A 164 -23.33 -25.60 23.95
C GLU A 164 -22.35 -26.77 23.67
N VAL A 165 -21.70 -27.23 24.72
CA VAL A 165 -20.89 -28.45 24.71
C VAL A 165 -21.82 -29.65 24.38
N LYS A 166 -21.62 -30.27 23.21
CA LYS A 166 -22.31 -31.52 22.89
C LYS A 166 -21.73 -32.64 23.80
N LEU A 167 -22.49 -33.02 24.80
CA LEU A 167 -22.25 -34.21 25.58
C LEU A 167 -22.70 -35.43 24.76
N ASN A 168 -21.96 -36.52 24.85
CA ASN A 168 -22.39 -37.80 24.29
C ASN A 168 -23.70 -38.20 24.97
N PRO A 169 -24.82 -38.38 24.22
CA PRO A 169 -26.13 -38.63 24.82
C PRO A 169 -26.22 -39.99 25.53
N VAL A 170 -25.25 -40.91 25.37
CA VAL A 170 -25.24 -42.22 25.96
C VAL A 170 -24.34 -42.29 27.19
N THR A 171 -23.24 -41.58 27.24
CA THR A 171 -22.25 -41.67 28.32
C THR A 171 -22.20 -40.46 29.23
N GLY A 172 -22.85 -39.37 28.86
CA GLY A 172 -22.76 -38.08 29.61
C GLY A 172 -21.36 -37.46 29.65
N GLN A 173 -20.39 -38.06 28.95
CA GLN A 173 -19.03 -37.60 28.91
C GLN A 173 -18.76 -36.80 27.58
N PRO A 174 -17.88 -35.78 27.62
CA PRO A 174 -17.48 -35.09 26.43
C PRO A 174 -16.78 -36.04 25.45
N GLU A 175 -17.18 -36.01 24.17
CA GLU A 175 -16.51 -36.82 23.15
C GLU A 175 -15.13 -36.24 22.85
N GLY A 176 -14.09 -36.91 23.30
CA GLY A 176 -12.73 -36.77 22.80
C GLY A 176 -11.75 -36.01 23.68
N PHE A 177 -10.79 -36.74 24.19
CA PHE A 177 -9.54 -36.19 24.75
C PHE A 177 -8.73 -35.49 23.69
N GLY A 178 -8.34 -34.22 23.94
CA GLY A 178 -7.20 -33.53 23.36
C GLY A 178 -7.52 -32.40 22.35
N GLY A 179 -7.06 -31.19 22.68
CA GLY A 179 -6.74 -30.14 21.72
C GLY A 179 -7.88 -29.45 21.00
N LYS A 180 -9.03 -29.23 21.63
CA LYS A 180 -10.07 -28.35 21.07
C LYS A 180 -9.66 -26.89 21.27
N ILE A 181 -9.70 -26.09 20.20
CA ILE A 181 -9.40 -24.66 20.25
C ILE A 181 -10.64 -23.91 20.74
N THR A 182 -10.47 -22.92 21.61
CA THR A 182 -11.53 -21.99 22.00
C THR A 182 -11.18 -20.58 21.61
N LEU A 183 -12.20 -19.81 21.20
CA LEU A 183 -12.04 -18.39 20.85
C LEU A 183 -11.92 -17.50 22.11
N ARG A 184 -12.34 -18.00 23.25
CA ARG A 184 -12.25 -17.33 24.56
C ARG A 184 -11.44 -18.19 25.52
N GLU A 185 -10.98 -17.58 26.62
CA GLU A 185 -10.29 -18.33 27.68
C GLU A 185 -11.18 -19.46 28.22
N PRO A 186 -10.67 -20.71 28.20
CA PRO A 186 -11.44 -21.87 28.69
C PRO A 186 -11.60 -21.80 30.21
N GLY A 187 -12.80 -22.18 30.68
CA GLY A 187 -13.07 -22.35 32.09
C GLY A 187 -12.28 -23.54 32.67
N SER A 188 -12.33 -23.69 34.01
CA SER A 188 -11.57 -24.76 34.71
C SER A 188 -11.92 -26.16 34.24
N GLU A 189 -13.19 -26.43 33.91
CA GLU A 189 -13.65 -27.70 33.39
C GLU A 189 -13.17 -27.93 31.95
N GLN A 190 -13.32 -26.95 31.09
CA GLN A 190 -12.84 -27.01 29.69
C GLN A 190 -11.31 -27.22 29.62
N ARG A 191 -10.53 -26.61 30.52
CA ARG A 191 -9.09 -26.85 30.62
C ARG A 191 -8.78 -28.31 30.98
N LYS A 192 -9.57 -28.91 31.88
CA LYS A 192 -9.44 -30.35 32.21
C LYS A 192 -9.78 -31.25 31.02
N GLU A 193 -10.69 -30.81 30.16
CA GLU A 193 -11.09 -31.48 28.92
C GLU A 193 -10.12 -31.24 27.75
N GLY A 194 -9.03 -30.52 27.96
CA GLY A 194 -8.00 -30.25 26.96
C GLY A 194 -8.33 -29.10 25.97
N TYR A 195 -9.25 -28.21 26.34
CA TYR A 195 -9.47 -26.98 25.55
C TYR A 195 -8.33 -25.98 25.75
N VAL A 196 -7.88 -25.37 24.65
CA VAL A 196 -6.79 -24.40 24.63
C VAL A 196 -7.27 -23.14 23.92
N SER A 197 -7.05 -21.97 24.51
CA SER A 197 -7.41 -20.70 23.86
C SER A 197 -6.49 -20.40 22.67
N THR A 198 -6.99 -19.58 21.74
CA THR A 198 -6.14 -19.06 20.64
C THR A 198 -4.92 -18.32 21.17
N ASP A 199 -5.05 -17.58 22.27
CA ASP A 199 -3.94 -16.83 22.87
C ASP A 199 -2.87 -17.77 23.46
N THR A 200 -3.28 -18.81 24.18
CA THR A 200 -2.35 -19.86 24.65
C THR A 200 -1.67 -20.57 23.49
N LEU A 201 -2.37 -20.82 22.37
CA LEU A 201 -1.73 -21.43 21.19
C LEU A 201 -0.67 -20.50 20.56
N PHE A 202 -0.89 -19.19 20.56
CA PHE A 202 0.15 -18.24 20.13
C PHE A 202 1.37 -18.27 21.05
N GLU A 203 1.19 -18.34 22.38
CA GLU A 203 2.30 -18.46 23.32
C GLU A 203 3.09 -19.76 23.09
N ILE A 204 2.40 -20.88 22.85
CA ILE A 204 3.05 -22.17 22.53
C ILE A 204 3.79 -22.09 21.19
N ALA A 205 3.19 -21.42 20.18
CA ALA A 205 3.82 -21.21 18.88
C ALA A 205 5.08 -20.30 18.99
N ASP A 206 5.02 -19.25 19.80
CA ASP A 206 6.15 -18.36 20.07
C ASP A 206 7.32 -19.15 20.70
N LYS A 207 7.01 -20.01 21.66
CA LYS A 207 8.00 -20.93 22.27
C LYS A 207 8.55 -21.92 21.25
N ALA A 208 7.73 -22.47 20.37
CA ALA A 208 8.17 -23.38 19.31
C ALA A 208 9.17 -22.70 18.37
N LEU A 209 8.92 -21.44 18.01
CA LEU A 209 9.80 -20.64 17.19
C LEU A 209 11.11 -20.29 17.94
N ALA A 210 11.01 -19.99 19.24
CA ALA A 210 12.20 -19.72 20.07
C ALA A 210 13.12 -20.94 20.15
N ASP A 211 12.55 -22.12 20.40
CA ASP A 211 13.29 -23.40 20.47
C ASP A 211 13.94 -23.76 19.11
N ALA A 212 13.34 -23.29 18.00
CA ALA A 212 13.88 -23.46 16.65
C ALA A 212 14.81 -22.32 16.20
N ALA A 213 15.09 -21.34 17.05
CA ALA A 213 15.81 -20.09 16.71
C ALA A 213 15.21 -19.33 15.52
N LEU A 214 13.91 -19.38 15.32
CA LEU A 214 13.19 -18.73 14.23
C LEU A 214 12.36 -17.54 14.73
N LYS A 215 12.08 -16.59 13.81
CA LYS A 215 11.06 -15.56 13.93
C LYS A 215 10.07 -15.70 12.79
N PHE A 216 8.81 -15.40 13.03
CA PHE A 216 7.75 -15.51 12.03
C PHE A 216 7.12 -14.15 11.80
N TRP A 217 7.24 -13.63 10.58
CA TRP A 217 6.61 -12.38 10.16
C TRP A 217 5.37 -12.69 9.32
N ILE A 218 4.21 -12.26 9.80
CA ILE A 218 2.94 -12.30 9.05
C ILE A 218 2.82 -10.97 8.32
N VAL A 219 2.88 -11.00 6.99
CA VAL A 219 2.95 -9.78 6.18
C VAL A 219 1.64 -9.56 5.45
N LEU A 220 1.02 -8.40 5.68
CA LEU A 220 -0.28 -7.98 5.14
C LEU A 220 -0.13 -6.72 4.29
N ASP A 221 -0.59 -6.78 3.04
CA ASP A 221 -0.74 -5.64 2.12
C ASP A 221 -2.10 -5.72 1.42
N ARG A 222 -2.51 -4.67 0.70
CA ARG A 222 -3.75 -4.61 -0.10
C ARG A 222 -5.06 -4.79 0.69
N LEU A 223 -5.06 -4.43 1.96
CA LEU A 223 -6.25 -4.53 2.82
C LEU A 223 -7.38 -3.60 2.36
N ASP A 224 -7.06 -2.51 1.64
CA ASP A 224 -7.99 -1.59 1.01
C ASP A 224 -8.83 -2.22 -0.11
N VAL A 225 -8.27 -3.17 -0.82
CA VAL A 225 -8.97 -3.89 -1.90
C VAL A 225 -9.82 -5.02 -1.36
N SER A 226 -9.43 -5.58 -0.22
CA SER A 226 -10.06 -6.75 0.39
C SER A 226 -11.48 -6.49 0.90
N PHE A 227 -11.80 -5.26 1.28
CA PHE A 227 -13.08 -4.88 1.90
C PHE A 227 -13.75 -3.69 1.18
N ALA A 228 -13.44 -3.46 -0.10
CA ALA A 228 -13.86 -2.28 -0.85
C ALA A 228 -15.39 -2.07 -0.93
N ASP A 229 -16.17 -3.14 -0.82
CA ASP A 229 -17.63 -3.11 -1.03
C ASP A 229 -18.42 -2.62 0.19
N SER A 230 -17.81 -2.58 1.39
CA SER A 230 -18.46 -2.18 2.63
C SER A 230 -17.52 -1.47 3.59
N ALA A 231 -17.74 -0.16 3.80
CA ALA A 231 -16.96 0.65 4.74
C ALA A 231 -17.08 0.18 6.19
N GLU A 232 -18.23 -0.37 6.59
CA GLU A 232 -18.43 -0.94 7.92
C GLU A 232 -17.64 -2.24 8.09
N LEU A 233 -17.69 -3.12 7.09
CA LEU A 233 -16.92 -4.37 7.08
C LEU A 233 -15.41 -4.07 7.13
N GLU A 234 -14.94 -3.12 6.31
CA GLU A 234 -13.56 -2.65 6.32
C GLU A 234 -13.15 -2.13 7.72
N SER A 235 -13.96 -1.27 8.31
CA SER A 235 -13.68 -0.69 9.62
C SER A 235 -13.60 -1.77 10.72
N ASN A 236 -14.56 -2.69 10.77
CA ASN A 236 -14.59 -3.78 11.75
C ASN A 236 -13.39 -4.72 11.56
N ALA A 237 -13.08 -5.12 10.32
CA ALA A 237 -11.97 -6.01 10.01
C ALA A 237 -10.62 -5.39 10.40
N LEU A 238 -10.40 -4.11 10.07
CA LEU A 238 -9.13 -3.46 10.33
C LEU A 238 -8.94 -3.09 11.81
N ARG A 239 -9.99 -2.64 12.52
CA ARG A 239 -9.93 -2.44 13.97
C ARG A 239 -9.60 -3.74 14.70
N ALA A 240 -10.26 -4.83 14.31
CA ALA A 240 -9.98 -6.15 14.83
C ALA A 240 -8.53 -6.57 14.57
N LEU A 241 -8.01 -6.32 13.34
CA LEU A 241 -6.62 -6.60 13.00
C LEU A 241 -5.63 -5.86 13.91
N PHE A 242 -5.84 -4.58 14.16
CA PHE A 242 -4.97 -3.80 15.04
C PHE A 242 -5.10 -4.20 16.52
N ARG A 243 -6.25 -4.70 16.94
CA ARG A 243 -6.37 -5.32 18.28
C ARG A 243 -5.58 -6.63 18.36
N VAL A 244 -5.63 -7.46 17.33
CA VAL A 244 -4.81 -8.68 17.27
C VAL A 244 -3.32 -8.32 17.20
N TYR A 245 -2.92 -7.28 16.45
CA TYR A 245 -1.56 -6.76 16.47
C TYR A 245 -1.09 -6.45 17.90
N ARG A 246 -1.91 -5.76 18.69
CA ARG A 246 -1.60 -5.48 20.10
C ARG A 246 -1.51 -6.72 20.97
N ASP A 247 -2.43 -7.66 20.79
CA ASP A 247 -2.41 -8.94 21.54
C ASP A 247 -1.09 -9.67 21.28
N LEU A 248 -0.63 -9.71 20.02
CA LEU A 248 0.59 -10.40 19.62
C LEU A 248 1.89 -9.62 19.92
N HIS A 249 1.80 -8.32 20.21
CA HIS A 249 2.96 -7.48 20.48
C HIS A 249 3.78 -7.91 21.73
N SER A 250 3.16 -8.68 22.64
CA SER A 250 3.85 -9.28 23.79
C SER A 250 4.74 -10.49 23.43
N LEU A 251 4.58 -11.05 22.23
CA LEU A 251 5.35 -12.19 21.74
C LEU A 251 6.69 -11.75 21.16
N ASN A 252 7.70 -12.60 21.27
CA ASN A 252 9.06 -12.24 20.86
C ASN A 252 9.44 -12.77 19.48
N ARG A 253 8.70 -13.75 18.96
CA ARG A 253 9.01 -14.48 17.75
C ARG A 253 7.97 -14.35 16.65
N ILE A 254 6.78 -13.85 16.97
CA ILE A 254 5.68 -13.67 16.03
C ILE A 254 5.44 -12.16 15.89
N THR A 255 5.52 -11.65 14.66
CA THR A 255 5.32 -10.21 14.37
C THR A 255 4.38 -10.04 13.19
N LEU A 256 3.45 -9.09 13.29
CA LEU A 256 2.64 -8.64 12.15
C LEU A 256 3.33 -7.48 11.45
N LYS A 257 3.50 -7.56 10.13
CA LYS A 257 3.97 -6.48 9.26
C LYS A 257 2.81 -6.00 8.40
N ILE A 258 2.28 -4.82 8.69
CA ILE A 258 1.05 -4.29 8.09
C ILE A 258 1.38 -3.11 7.21
N PHE A 259 1.02 -3.18 5.91
CA PHE A 259 1.11 -2.08 4.97
C PHE A 259 -0.29 -1.52 4.74
N LEU A 260 -0.53 -0.28 5.17
CA LEU A 260 -1.85 0.34 5.15
C LEU A 260 -1.82 1.74 4.55
N ARG A 261 -2.88 2.14 3.87
CA ARG A 261 -3.08 3.51 3.40
C ARG A 261 -3.38 4.44 4.60
N ASP A 262 -2.81 5.62 4.57
CA ASP A 262 -2.99 6.64 5.62
C ASP A 262 -4.42 7.18 5.68
N ASP A 263 -5.12 7.31 4.55
CA ASP A 263 -6.53 7.71 4.52
C ASP A 263 -7.47 6.66 5.14
N ILE A 264 -7.16 5.36 4.99
CA ILE A 264 -7.89 4.29 5.66
C ILE A 264 -7.62 4.32 7.16
N TRP A 265 -6.35 4.51 7.54
CA TRP A 265 -5.99 4.66 8.94
C TRP A 265 -6.73 5.83 9.59
N ALA A 266 -6.76 7.01 8.94
CA ALA A 266 -7.51 8.17 9.42
C ALA A 266 -9.00 7.84 9.63
N ARG A 267 -9.68 7.20 8.66
CA ARG A 267 -11.10 6.79 8.81
C ARG A 267 -11.34 5.88 10.01
N ILE A 268 -10.43 4.94 10.28
CA ILE A 268 -10.56 4.03 11.43
C ILE A 268 -10.43 4.81 12.74
N THR A 269 -9.49 5.76 12.80
CA THR A 269 -9.19 6.53 14.01
C THR A 269 -10.23 7.61 14.29
N ASP A 270 -10.73 8.31 13.27
CA ASP A 270 -11.74 9.38 13.40
C ASP A 270 -13.05 8.88 14.02
N SER A 271 -13.37 7.61 13.81
CA SER A 271 -14.53 6.97 14.44
C SER A 271 -14.26 6.47 15.88
N GLY A 272 -13.16 6.89 16.52
CA GLY A 272 -12.89 6.68 17.95
C GLY A 272 -12.13 5.38 18.29
N PHE A 273 -11.14 5.00 17.51
CA PHE A 273 -10.26 3.86 17.81
C PHE A 273 -9.18 4.26 18.83
N ARG A 274 -9.43 4.00 20.12
CA ARG A 274 -8.55 4.41 21.24
C ARG A 274 -7.19 3.71 21.21
N GLU A 275 -7.13 2.52 20.68
CA GLU A 275 -5.92 1.70 20.58
C GLU A 275 -4.87 2.26 19.63
N ALA A 276 -5.23 3.22 18.78
CA ALA A 276 -4.31 3.87 17.84
C ALA A 276 -3.04 4.46 18.51
N SER A 277 -3.19 5.01 19.73
CA SER A 277 -2.06 5.56 20.48
C SER A 277 -1.02 4.54 20.95
N HIS A 278 -1.33 3.26 20.88
CA HIS A 278 -0.43 2.16 21.25
C HIS A 278 0.31 1.53 20.06
N ILE A 279 0.10 2.03 18.85
CA ILE A 279 0.80 1.58 17.65
C ILE A 279 2.02 2.47 17.45
N THR A 280 3.11 2.13 18.11
CA THR A 280 4.34 2.94 18.17
C THR A 280 5.36 2.53 17.11
N ASP A 281 5.42 1.24 16.75
CA ASP A 281 6.40 0.72 15.80
C ASP A 281 5.90 0.92 14.35
N SER A 282 5.67 2.19 14.02
CA SER A 282 5.09 2.58 12.74
C SER A 282 5.91 3.67 12.05
N ILE A 283 5.78 3.72 10.72
CA ILE A 283 6.39 4.75 9.89
C ILE A 283 5.47 5.12 8.73
N THR A 284 5.50 6.39 8.34
CA THR A 284 4.82 6.85 7.12
C THR A 284 5.84 7.01 6.01
N ILE A 285 5.55 6.44 4.84
CA ILE A 285 6.37 6.63 3.65
C ILE A 285 6.20 8.06 3.15
N THR A 286 7.30 8.80 3.16
CA THR A 286 7.38 10.16 2.64
C THR A 286 8.47 10.27 1.59
N TRP A 287 8.24 11.13 0.61
CA TRP A 287 9.19 11.40 -0.46
C TRP A 287 9.49 12.90 -0.50
N ASP A 288 10.74 13.25 -0.34
CA ASP A 288 11.24 14.59 -0.59
C ASP A 288 11.81 14.70 -2.02
N SER A 289 12.16 15.90 -2.43
CA SER A 289 12.70 16.15 -3.78
C SER A 289 13.99 15.38 -4.05
N ARG A 290 14.83 15.16 -3.04
CA ARG A 290 16.09 14.40 -3.16
C ARG A 290 15.86 12.92 -3.35
N SER A 291 14.97 12.34 -2.57
CA SER A 291 14.62 10.93 -2.70
C SER A 291 13.87 10.63 -4.02
N LEU A 292 13.05 11.56 -4.49
CA LEU A 292 12.40 11.46 -5.80
C LEU A 292 13.41 11.60 -6.95
N LEU A 293 14.38 12.50 -6.87
CA LEU A 293 15.46 12.56 -7.85
C LEU A 293 16.28 11.27 -7.85
N ASN A 294 16.65 10.75 -6.69
CA ASN A 294 17.37 9.48 -6.58
C ASN A 294 16.58 8.32 -7.22
N LEU A 295 15.26 8.27 -7.00
CA LEU A 295 14.38 7.29 -7.63
C LEU A 295 14.41 7.38 -9.16
N MET A 296 14.30 8.60 -9.71
CA MET A 296 14.39 8.82 -11.16
C MET A 296 15.74 8.40 -11.73
N ILE A 297 16.82 8.82 -11.08
CA ILE A 297 18.19 8.53 -11.54
C ILE A 297 18.51 7.04 -11.47
N ARG A 298 18.07 6.30 -10.45
CA ARG A 298 18.24 4.85 -10.40
C ARG A 298 17.54 4.15 -11.56
N ARG A 299 16.33 4.60 -11.93
CA ARG A 299 15.60 4.08 -13.10
C ARG A 299 16.27 4.44 -14.42
N VAL A 300 16.85 5.63 -14.50
CA VAL A 300 17.70 6.05 -15.64
C VAL A 300 18.91 5.14 -15.77
N LEU A 301 19.67 4.94 -14.70
CA LEU A 301 20.90 4.16 -14.68
C LEU A 301 20.69 2.65 -14.88
N TYR A 302 19.46 2.16 -14.73
CA TYR A 302 19.10 0.79 -15.08
C TYR A 302 19.23 0.53 -16.60
N ASN A 303 19.15 1.57 -17.43
CA ASN A 303 19.28 1.50 -18.89
C ASN A 303 20.74 1.63 -19.29
N LYS A 304 21.33 0.53 -19.73
CA LYS A 304 22.74 0.49 -20.18
C LYS A 304 23.02 1.46 -21.34
N GLU A 305 22.06 1.63 -22.21
CA GLU A 305 22.14 2.53 -23.38
C GLU A 305 22.29 3.97 -22.95
N ILE A 306 21.57 4.40 -21.91
CA ILE A 306 21.72 5.75 -21.31
C ILE A 306 23.10 5.89 -20.69
N CYS A 307 23.56 4.89 -19.91
CA CYS A 307 24.89 4.92 -19.31
C CYS A 307 25.99 5.04 -20.36
N CYS A 308 25.89 4.27 -21.46
CA CYS A 308 26.83 4.34 -22.57
C CYS A 308 26.76 5.69 -23.30
N TYR A 309 25.57 6.19 -23.60
CA TYR A 309 25.36 7.47 -24.31
C TYR A 309 25.99 8.65 -23.55
N TYR A 310 25.78 8.71 -22.23
CA TYR A 310 26.35 9.78 -21.40
C TYR A 310 27.76 9.48 -20.87
N SER A 311 28.29 8.28 -21.14
CA SER A 311 29.59 7.81 -20.62
C SER A 311 29.70 7.95 -19.11
N VAL A 312 28.66 7.48 -18.39
CA VAL A 312 28.60 7.56 -16.93
C VAL A 312 28.69 6.17 -16.28
N ASP A 313 29.38 6.13 -15.14
CA ASP A 313 29.37 4.97 -14.26
C ASP A 313 28.25 5.13 -13.20
N PRO A 314 27.32 4.14 -13.10
CA PRO A 314 26.23 4.21 -12.14
C PRO A 314 26.65 4.43 -10.69
N GLN A 315 27.75 3.83 -10.26
CA GLN A 315 28.22 3.98 -8.86
C GLN A 315 28.69 5.41 -8.59
N ASN A 316 29.41 6.01 -9.53
CA ASN A 316 29.85 7.39 -9.42
C ASN A 316 28.67 8.37 -9.38
N VAL A 317 27.66 8.19 -10.25
CA VAL A 317 26.45 9.04 -10.23
C VAL A 317 25.70 8.92 -8.92
N LEU A 318 25.54 7.70 -8.39
CA LEU A 318 24.83 7.47 -7.14
C LEU A 318 25.61 7.89 -5.89
N SER A 319 26.91 8.23 -6.02
CA SER A 319 27.76 8.60 -4.89
C SER A 319 27.37 9.93 -4.25
N SER A 320 26.75 10.87 -5.01
CA SER A 320 26.33 12.16 -4.48
C SER A 320 25.09 12.71 -5.17
N PHE A 321 24.38 13.56 -4.45
CA PHE A 321 23.21 14.28 -5.01
C PHE A 321 23.60 15.17 -6.19
N ALA A 322 24.77 15.82 -6.11
CA ALA A 322 25.24 16.72 -7.18
C ALA A 322 25.49 15.97 -8.51
N GLU A 323 26.06 14.77 -8.47
CA GLU A 323 26.25 13.96 -9.68
C GLU A 323 24.92 13.45 -10.26
N GLN A 324 23.94 13.14 -9.39
CA GLN A 324 22.60 12.78 -9.82
C GLN A 324 21.90 13.96 -10.52
N GLU A 325 21.96 15.14 -9.93
CA GLU A 325 21.40 16.37 -10.51
C GLU A 325 22.09 16.74 -11.82
N LYS A 326 23.39 16.59 -11.91
CA LYS A 326 24.16 16.80 -13.13
C LYS A 326 23.70 15.87 -14.26
N LEU A 327 23.54 14.58 -14.00
CA LEU A 327 23.01 13.65 -15.00
C LEU A 327 21.57 14.03 -15.40
N PHE A 328 20.72 14.38 -14.43
CA PHE A 328 19.36 14.82 -14.70
C PHE A 328 19.31 15.98 -15.70
N TYR A 329 20.11 17.04 -15.47
CA TYR A 329 20.13 18.22 -16.37
C TYR A 329 20.94 18.02 -17.68
N ARG A 330 21.62 16.90 -17.86
CA ARG A 330 22.09 16.46 -19.17
C ARG A 330 20.96 15.82 -19.99
N MET A 331 20.04 15.10 -19.32
CA MET A 331 18.92 14.41 -19.96
C MET A 331 17.73 15.33 -20.25
N PHE A 332 17.49 16.30 -19.38
CA PHE A 332 16.34 17.21 -19.43
C PHE A 332 16.79 18.67 -19.56
N PRO A 333 15.97 19.55 -20.19
CA PRO A 333 16.27 20.97 -20.25
C PRO A 333 16.28 21.59 -18.85
N PRO A 334 17.01 22.72 -18.62
CA PRO A 334 17.03 23.39 -17.32
C PRO A 334 15.65 23.85 -16.84
N GLN A 335 14.79 24.26 -17.78
CA GLN A 335 13.41 24.71 -17.53
C GLN A 335 12.47 24.20 -18.61
N VAL A 336 11.28 23.77 -18.20
CA VAL A 336 10.18 23.40 -19.11
C VAL A 336 9.45 24.65 -19.60
N ASP A 337 9.07 25.55 -18.69
CA ASP A 337 8.58 26.88 -18.98
C ASP A 337 9.75 27.85 -18.82
N THR A 338 10.09 28.56 -19.91
CA THR A 338 11.28 29.45 -19.93
C THR A 338 10.99 30.82 -19.32
N GLY A 339 11.92 31.33 -18.53
CA GLY A 339 11.85 32.69 -17.98
C GLY A 339 12.52 32.82 -16.62
N ALA A 340 12.91 34.05 -16.25
CA ALA A 340 13.69 34.32 -15.03
C ALA A 340 13.00 33.89 -13.70
N ARG A 341 11.67 33.80 -13.71
CA ARG A 341 10.86 33.39 -12.51
C ARG A 341 10.22 32.02 -12.67
N LYS A 342 10.67 31.25 -13.64
CA LYS A 342 10.12 29.91 -13.87
C LYS A 342 10.92 28.85 -13.10
N SER A 343 10.25 27.83 -12.64
CA SER A 343 10.85 26.72 -11.89
C SER A 343 11.86 25.94 -12.75
N THR A 344 12.76 25.26 -12.08
CA THR A 344 13.62 24.24 -12.70
C THR A 344 12.77 23.08 -13.26
N THR A 345 13.32 22.28 -14.15
CA THR A 345 12.61 21.12 -14.70
C THR A 345 12.25 20.12 -13.61
N LEU A 346 13.14 19.88 -12.65
CA LEU A 346 12.85 19.00 -11.52
C LEU A 346 11.65 19.51 -10.71
N ASP A 347 11.68 20.78 -10.27
CA ASP A 347 10.58 21.37 -9.52
C ASP A 347 9.27 21.43 -10.34
N TRP A 348 9.40 21.63 -11.66
CA TRP A 348 8.25 21.61 -12.57
C TRP A 348 7.60 20.23 -12.58
N MET A 349 8.39 19.14 -12.73
CA MET A 349 7.88 17.77 -12.68
C MET A 349 7.19 17.48 -11.35
N LEU A 350 7.86 17.81 -10.23
CA LEU A 350 7.33 17.55 -8.89
C LEU A 350 6.02 18.31 -8.66
N THR A 351 5.95 19.59 -9.00
CA THR A 351 4.74 20.39 -8.81
C THR A 351 3.58 20.01 -9.74
N ARG A 352 3.88 19.44 -10.94
CA ARG A 352 2.85 18.96 -11.87
C ARG A 352 2.32 17.58 -11.53
N THR A 353 3.05 16.82 -10.73
CA THR A 353 2.63 15.49 -10.26
C THR A 353 2.21 15.47 -8.79
N ALA A 354 2.23 16.62 -8.10
CA ALA A 354 1.73 16.79 -6.75
C ALA A 354 0.19 16.89 -6.72
N ASP A 355 -0.43 16.24 -5.75
CA ASP A 355 -1.85 16.37 -5.44
C ASP A 355 -2.15 17.57 -4.50
N GLY A 356 -3.40 17.72 -4.07
CA GLY A 356 -3.86 18.84 -3.23
C GLY A 356 -3.27 18.84 -1.81
N THR A 357 -2.69 17.74 -1.37
CA THR A 357 -1.94 17.65 -0.10
C THR A 357 -0.48 18.06 -0.24
N GLY A 358 -0.05 18.37 -1.47
CA GLY A 358 1.34 18.73 -1.79
C GLY A 358 2.29 17.53 -1.92
N HIS A 359 1.78 16.32 -1.90
CA HIS A 359 2.59 15.12 -2.05
C HIS A 359 2.72 14.69 -3.51
N THR A 360 3.96 14.46 -3.93
CA THR A 360 4.28 13.82 -5.20
C THR A 360 4.52 12.33 -4.95
N ALA A 361 3.67 11.48 -5.54
CA ALA A 361 3.87 10.04 -5.44
C ALA A 361 4.81 9.54 -6.56
N PRO A 362 5.69 8.56 -6.28
CA PRO A 362 6.55 7.92 -7.27
C PRO A 362 5.83 7.47 -8.54
N ARG A 363 4.60 6.96 -8.40
CA ARG A 363 3.78 6.44 -9.50
C ARG A 363 3.52 7.48 -10.59
N GLU A 364 3.09 8.69 -10.20
CA GLU A 364 2.79 9.78 -11.13
C GLU A 364 4.05 10.30 -11.81
N LEU A 365 5.16 10.34 -11.09
CA LEU A 365 6.45 10.77 -11.62
C LEU A 365 7.01 9.75 -12.63
N ILE A 366 6.94 8.46 -12.33
CA ILE A 366 7.33 7.39 -13.26
C ILE A 366 6.44 7.42 -14.51
N HIS A 367 5.15 7.68 -14.35
CA HIS A 367 4.22 7.84 -15.46
C HIS A 367 4.60 9.03 -16.34
N LEU A 368 4.91 10.18 -15.75
CA LEU A 368 5.35 11.37 -16.49
C LEU A 368 6.62 11.09 -17.30
N LEU A 369 7.62 10.43 -16.71
CA LEU A 369 8.84 10.07 -17.40
C LEU A 369 8.58 9.13 -18.59
N SER A 370 7.75 8.11 -18.39
CA SER A 370 7.42 7.14 -19.43
C SER A 370 6.63 7.79 -20.57
N ALA A 371 5.61 8.57 -20.25
CA ALA A 371 4.80 9.28 -21.23
C ALA A 371 5.63 10.33 -21.99
N ALA A 372 6.52 11.05 -21.31
CA ALA A 372 7.41 12.03 -21.94
C ALA A 372 8.39 11.34 -22.91
N ARG A 373 8.99 10.21 -22.53
CA ARG A 373 9.81 9.38 -23.42
C ARG A 373 9.02 8.98 -24.68
N ASP A 374 7.78 8.51 -24.51
CA ASP A 374 6.93 8.05 -25.62
C ASP A 374 6.57 9.21 -26.57
N GLN A 375 6.28 10.40 -26.03
CA GLN A 375 6.02 11.59 -26.83
C GLN A 375 7.26 12.05 -27.61
N GLU A 376 8.45 12.04 -26.98
CA GLU A 376 9.70 12.39 -27.65
C GLU A 376 10.04 11.41 -28.77
N LEU A 377 9.96 10.10 -28.47
CA LEU A 377 10.22 9.05 -29.45
C LEU A 377 9.27 9.18 -30.66
N LYS A 378 7.98 9.39 -30.41
CA LYS A 378 7.00 9.63 -31.46
C LYS A 378 7.33 10.87 -32.31
N ALA A 379 7.75 11.96 -31.67
CA ALA A 379 8.17 13.16 -32.42
C ALA A 379 9.35 12.89 -33.35
N LEU A 380 10.37 12.18 -32.85
CA LEU A 380 11.55 11.80 -33.65
C LEU A 380 11.19 10.82 -34.79
N GLU A 381 10.29 9.87 -34.55
CA GLU A 381 9.80 8.93 -35.58
C GLU A 381 9.03 9.62 -36.70
N MET A 382 8.37 10.74 -36.39
CA MET A 382 7.66 11.58 -37.36
C MET A 382 8.57 12.58 -38.10
N GLY A 383 9.90 12.51 -37.90
CA GLY A 383 10.87 13.41 -38.53
C GLY A 383 11.06 14.72 -37.80
N GLY A 384 10.68 14.83 -36.53
CA GLY A 384 10.99 15.97 -35.68
C GLY A 384 12.48 16.14 -35.46
N ALA A 385 12.90 17.37 -35.13
CA ALA A 385 14.29 17.68 -34.83
C ALA A 385 14.72 17.06 -33.49
N ASP A 386 15.97 16.61 -33.43
CA ASP A 386 16.57 16.14 -32.17
C ASP A 386 16.52 17.23 -31.09
N PRO A 387 16.27 16.85 -29.82
CA PRO A 387 16.46 17.74 -28.69
C PRO A 387 17.86 18.40 -28.69
N PRO A 388 18.01 19.66 -28.24
CA PRO A 388 19.28 20.38 -28.33
C PRO A 388 20.36 19.78 -27.41
N GLY A 389 21.62 19.80 -27.85
CA GLY A 389 22.79 19.39 -27.09
C GLY A 389 22.71 17.92 -26.65
N GLU A 390 22.96 17.65 -25.38
CA GLU A 390 22.89 16.30 -24.78
C GLU A 390 21.47 15.90 -24.31
N THR A 391 20.50 16.81 -24.36
CA THR A 391 19.12 16.55 -23.91
C THR A 391 18.51 15.36 -24.66
N LEU A 392 17.90 14.42 -23.94
CA LEU A 392 17.17 13.28 -24.52
C LEU A 392 15.67 13.54 -24.62
N ILE A 393 15.09 14.21 -23.64
CA ILE A 393 13.64 14.51 -23.58
C ILE A 393 13.48 16.03 -23.47
N ASP A 394 12.85 16.65 -24.47
CA ASP A 394 12.69 18.10 -24.50
C ASP A 394 11.44 18.56 -23.74
N ARG A 395 11.35 19.87 -23.54
CA ARG A 395 10.23 20.55 -22.87
C ARG A 395 8.88 20.29 -23.51
N ALA A 396 8.85 20.16 -24.84
CA ALA A 396 7.63 19.89 -25.59
C ALA A 396 7.06 18.49 -25.24
N ALA A 397 7.90 17.47 -25.18
CA ALA A 397 7.52 16.13 -24.81
C ALA A 397 6.99 16.05 -23.35
N LEU A 398 7.67 16.75 -22.41
CA LEU A 398 7.22 16.84 -21.02
C LEU A 398 5.83 17.48 -20.90
N LYS A 399 5.57 18.57 -21.63
CA LYS A 399 4.25 19.21 -21.65
C LYS A 399 3.18 18.32 -22.27
N SER A 400 3.51 17.66 -23.39
CA SER A 400 2.58 16.77 -24.09
C SER A 400 2.24 15.49 -23.32
N ALA A 401 3.09 15.09 -22.37
CA ALA A 401 2.85 13.94 -21.50
C ALA A 401 1.85 14.24 -20.37
N LEU A 402 1.73 15.48 -19.91
CA LEU A 402 0.94 15.86 -18.75
C LEU A 402 -0.56 15.49 -18.85
N PRO A 403 -1.24 15.72 -19.99
CA PRO A 403 -2.66 15.38 -20.14
C PRO A 403 -2.94 13.89 -19.92
N GLU A 404 -2.04 13.00 -20.35
CA GLU A 404 -2.19 11.55 -20.11
C GLU A 404 -2.05 11.23 -18.64
N VAL A 405 -1.04 11.75 -17.96
CA VAL A 405 -0.81 11.56 -16.52
C VAL A 405 -2.02 12.07 -15.73
N SER A 406 -2.49 13.27 -16.06
CA SER A 406 -3.66 13.91 -15.45
C SER A 406 -4.91 13.05 -15.60
N LYS A 407 -5.22 12.60 -16.80
CA LYS A 407 -6.39 11.76 -17.10
C LYS A 407 -6.35 10.44 -16.33
N VAL A 408 -5.23 9.75 -16.35
CA VAL A 408 -5.08 8.47 -15.64
C VAL A 408 -5.22 8.65 -14.12
N ARG A 409 -4.59 9.68 -13.55
CA ARG A 409 -4.70 9.99 -12.11
C ARG A 409 -6.15 10.32 -11.73
N PHE A 410 -6.81 11.12 -12.54
CA PHE A 410 -8.19 11.53 -12.31
C PHE A 410 -9.17 10.34 -12.41
N GLU A 411 -9.15 9.62 -13.54
CA GLU A 411 -10.15 8.57 -13.80
C GLU A 411 -9.85 7.27 -13.06
N GLN A 412 -8.60 6.75 -13.19
CA GLN A 412 -8.23 5.42 -12.69
C GLN A 412 -7.82 5.41 -11.22
N THR A 413 -7.61 6.59 -10.62
CA THR A 413 -7.28 6.68 -9.20
C THR A 413 -8.38 7.43 -8.44
N LEU A 414 -8.53 8.73 -8.64
CA LEU A 414 -9.41 9.56 -7.84
C LEU A 414 -10.89 9.17 -7.97
N CYS A 415 -11.43 9.11 -9.20
CA CYS A 415 -12.83 8.76 -9.43
C CYS A 415 -13.12 7.28 -9.13
N ALA A 416 -12.18 6.39 -9.41
CA ALA A 416 -12.35 4.96 -9.13
C ALA A 416 -12.36 4.64 -7.63
N GLU A 417 -11.60 5.37 -6.81
CA GLU A 417 -11.57 5.18 -5.35
C GLU A 417 -12.68 5.90 -4.61
N HIS A 418 -13.18 6.99 -5.19
CA HIS A 418 -14.21 7.83 -4.59
C HIS A 418 -15.41 7.99 -5.53
N PRO A 419 -16.10 6.89 -5.89
CA PRO A 419 -17.21 6.94 -6.86
C PRO A 419 -18.34 7.89 -6.39
N GLN A 420 -18.52 8.04 -5.07
CA GLN A 420 -19.49 8.98 -4.48
C GLN A 420 -19.15 10.46 -4.74
N LEU A 421 -17.86 10.78 -4.97
CA LEU A 421 -17.40 12.14 -5.29
C LEU A 421 -17.26 12.39 -6.80
N ALA A 422 -17.28 11.34 -7.62
CA ALA A 422 -17.01 11.41 -9.06
C ALA A 422 -17.95 12.37 -9.80
N GLN A 423 -19.23 12.45 -9.40
CA GLN A 423 -20.16 13.38 -10.00
C GLN A 423 -19.84 14.85 -9.70
N LEU A 424 -19.41 15.15 -8.46
CA LEU A 424 -18.99 16.49 -8.07
C LEU A 424 -17.71 16.91 -8.83
N LEU A 425 -16.76 15.99 -8.94
CA LEU A 425 -15.52 16.20 -9.66
C LEU A 425 -15.75 16.50 -11.14
N ARG A 426 -16.59 15.72 -11.82
CA ARG A 426 -16.88 15.89 -13.26
C ARG A 426 -17.62 17.19 -13.58
N ARG A 427 -18.38 17.75 -12.63
CA ARG A 427 -19.02 19.07 -12.81
C ARG A 427 -18.04 20.23 -12.84
N LEU A 428 -16.77 20.02 -12.49
CA LEU A 428 -15.72 21.01 -12.56
C LEU A 428 -15.04 21.07 -13.94
N ASP A 429 -15.49 20.28 -14.91
CA ASP A 429 -14.96 20.29 -16.27
C ASP A 429 -15.14 21.68 -16.94
N GLY A 430 -14.06 22.26 -17.45
CA GLY A 430 -14.04 23.59 -18.05
C GLY A 430 -14.04 24.77 -17.06
N GLU A 431 -14.13 24.49 -15.76
CA GLU A 431 -14.24 25.53 -14.73
C GLU A 431 -12.88 26.17 -14.39
N LYS A 432 -12.90 27.25 -13.60
CA LYS A 432 -11.69 27.95 -13.14
C LYS A 432 -10.93 27.13 -12.10
N THR A 433 -9.60 27.26 -12.08
CA THR A 433 -8.73 26.51 -11.17
C THR A 433 -8.81 26.93 -9.71
N GLN A 434 -9.33 28.11 -9.41
CA GLN A 434 -9.53 28.61 -8.05
C GLN A 434 -11.01 28.87 -7.81
N GLN A 435 -11.54 28.24 -6.79
CA GLN A 435 -12.96 28.25 -6.44
C GLN A 435 -13.20 28.78 -5.02
N THR A 436 -14.38 29.31 -4.80
CA THR A 436 -14.91 29.67 -3.47
C THR A 436 -16.10 28.75 -3.14
N PRO A 437 -16.56 28.68 -1.86
CA PRO A 437 -17.79 27.97 -1.56
C PRO A 437 -19.00 28.45 -2.34
N ALA A 438 -19.08 29.74 -2.66
CA ALA A 438 -20.18 30.31 -3.43
C ALA A 438 -20.14 29.85 -4.91
N THR A 439 -18.96 29.89 -5.56
CA THR A 439 -18.83 29.44 -6.95
C THR A 439 -19.07 27.93 -7.06
N LEU A 440 -18.56 27.13 -6.10
CA LEU A 440 -18.81 25.70 -6.04
C LEU A 440 -20.30 25.40 -5.79
N ALA A 441 -21.02 26.21 -5.00
CA ALA A 441 -22.43 26.05 -4.79
C ALA A 441 -23.21 26.21 -6.11
N THR A 442 -22.83 27.18 -6.93
CA THR A 442 -23.42 27.38 -8.27
C THR A 442 -23.13 26.20 -9.20
N ILE A 443 -21.88 25.74 -9.28
CA ILE A 443 -21.46 24.62 -10.14
C ILE A 443 -22.19 23.33 -9.74
N TRP A 444 -22.29 23.07 -8.44
CA TRP A 444 -22.89 21.83 -7.92
C TRP A 444 -24.41 21.91 -7.71
N GLY A 445 -25.02 23.10 -7.84
CA GLY A 445 -26.47 23.31 -7.64
C GLY A 445 -26.88 23.05 -6.20
N THR A 446 -26.15 23.58 -5.23
CA THR A 446 -26.36 23.34 -3.78
C THR A 446 -26.18 24.63 -2.97
N SER A 447 -26.38 24.57 -1.65
CA SER A 447 -26.09 25.73 -0.79
C SER A 447 -24.57 25.91 -0.56
N PRO A 448 -24.08 27.13 -0.27
CA PRO A 448 -22.66 27.38 0.03
C PRO A 448 -22.12 26.54 1.20
N GLU A 449 -22.94 26.28 2.23
CA GLU A 449 -22.56 25.45 3.37
C GLU A 449 -22.32 24.01 2.96
N LYS A 450 -23.21 23.46 2.13
CA LYS A 450 -23.07 22.10 1.61
C LYS A 450 -21.93 22.00 0.61
N ALA A 451 -21.71 23.05 -0.20
CA ALA A 451 -20.56 23.15 -1.08
C ALA A 451 -19.23 23.17 -0.31
N LEU A 452 -19.17 23.91 0.81
CA LEU A 452 -18.01 23.92 1.71
C LEU A 452 -17.70 22.51 2.24
N VAL A 453 -18.69 21.79 2.76
CA VAL A 453 -18.52 20.42 3.25
C VAL A 453 -17.98 19.48 2.16
N ASN A 454 -18.54 19.58 0.93
CA ASN A 454 -18.05 18.76 -0.19
C ASN A 454 -16.62 19.16 -0.62
N ALA A 455 -16.28 20.45 -0.61
CA ALA A 455 -14.97 20.93 -0.95
C ALA A 455 -13.91 20.48 0.08
N GLU A 456 -14.24 20.47 1.37
CA GLU A 456 -13.37 19.91 2.43
C GLU A 456 -13.14 18.40 2.21
N ARG A 457 -14.17 17.63 1.88
CA ARG A 457 -14.02 16.21 1.51
C ARG A 457 -13.09 16.02 0.30
N LEU A 458 -13.22 16.88 -0.71
CA LEU A 458 -12.34 16.87 -1.88
C LEU A 458 -10.90 17.28 -1.52
N THR A 459 -10.70 18.08 -0.49
CA THR A 459 -9.37 18.42 0.05
C THR A 459 -8.76 17.22 0.77
N GLU A 460 -9.54 16.50 1.58
CA GLU A 460 -9.10 15.28 2.28
C GLU A 460 -8.59 14.20 1.30
N VAL A 461 -9.22 14.06 0.13
CA VAL A 461 -8.80 13.09 -0.90
C VAL A 461 -7.72 13.65 -1.84
N GLY A 462 -7.18 14.83 -1.58
CA GLY A 462 -6.09 15.44 -2.33
C GLY A 462 -6.48 16.05 -3.69
N PHE A 463 -7.78 16.29 -3.93
CA PHE A 463 -8.20 16.98 -5.16
C PHE A 463 -8.06 18.50 -5.06
N PHE A 464 -8.44 19.09 -3.95
CA PHE A 464 -8.22 20.51 -3.70
C PHE A 464 -7.04 20.76 -2.76
N GLU A 465 -6.34 21.85 -3.00
CA GLU A 465 -5.48 22.51 -2.02
C GLU A 465 -6.30 23.65 -1.38
N ARG A 466 -6.46 23.58 -0.05
CA ARG A 466 -7.13 24.64 0.68
C ARG A 466 -6.20 25.82 0.90
N ARG A 467 -6.64 27.00 0.53
CA ARG A 467 -5.96 28.29 0.70
C ARG A 467 -6.88 29.31 1.37
N GLY A 468 -6.39 30.51 1.63
CA GLY A 468 -7.18 31.57 2.27
C GLY A 468 -7.32 31.42 3.78
N SER A 469 -8.19 32.26 4.39
CA SER A 469 -8.48 32.18 5.82
C SER A 469 -9.56 31.15 6.13
N LYS A 470 -9.84 30.92 7.42
CA LYS A 470 -10.91 30.03 7.85
C LYS A 470 -12.28 30.58 7.46
N GLU A 471 -12.43 31.92 7.49
CA GLU A 471 -13.67 32.61 7.17
C GLU A 471 -13.89 32.78 5.65
N GLN A 472 -12.79 32.81 4.89
CA GLN A 472 -12.81 32.94 3.43
C GLN A 472 -11.92 31.87 2.78
N PRO A 473 -12.35 30.62 2.82
CA PRO A 473 -11.58 29.53 2.22
C PRO A 473 -11.61 29.61 0.69
N LEU A 474 -10.44 29.33 0.11
CA LEU A 474 -10.25 29.19 -1.33
C LEU A 474 -9.81 27.76 -1.62
N PHE A 475 -10.37 27.19 -2.66
CA PHE A 475 -10.08 25.84 -3.11
C PHE A 475 -9.38 25.91 -4.47
N TRP A 476 -8.13 25.47 -4.49
CA TRP A 476 -7.31 25.51 -5.68
C TRP A 476 -7.07 24.10 -6.22
N VAL A 477 -7.26 23.92 -7.54
CA VAL A 477 -7.04 22.63 -8.19
C VAL A 477 -5.56 22.50 -8.57
N PRO A 478 -4.85 21.47 -8.05
CA PRO A 478 -3.48 21.18 -8.42
C PRO A 478 -3.30 20.97 -9.92
N PHE A 479 -2.11 21.22 -10.42
CA PHE A 479 -1.79 21.02 -11.83
C PHE A 479 -2.09 19.59 -12.30
N LEU A 480 -1.89 18.62 -11.44
CA LEU A 480 -2.11 17.19 -11.70
C LEU A 480 -3.51 16.88 -12.28
N TYR A 481 -4.54 17.64 -11.93
CA TYR A 481 -5.92 17.37 -12.35
C TYR A 481 -6.47 18.30 -13.42
N ARG A 482 -5.73 19.37 -13.76
CA ARG A 482 -6.26 20.45 -14.63
C ARG A 482 -6.53 20.01 -16.05
N ASP A 483 -5.59 19.25 -16.65
CA ASP A 483 -5.74 18.80 -18.03
C ASP A 483 -6.87 17.77 -18.17
N ALA A 484 -7.09 16.93 -17.15
CA ALA A 484 -8.17 15.96 -17.15
C ALA A 484 -9.57 16.60 -17.12
N LEU A 485 -9.67 17.82 -16.57
CA LEU A 485 -10.91 18.59 -16.43
C LEU A 485 -10.95 19.84 -17.33
N ASN A 486 -10.08 19.96 -18.30
CA ASN A 486 -10.01 21.11 -19.22
C ASN A 486 -10.08 22.48 -18.51
N MET A 487 -9.45 22.59 -17.33
CA MET A 487 -9.64 23.72 -16.43
C MET A 487 -8.96 25.00 -16.94
N VAL A 488 -9.65 26.11 -16.75
CA VAL A 488 -9.16 27.46 -17.12
C VAL A 488 -8.43 28.08 -15.93
N GLN A 489 -7.19 28.52 -16.12
CA GLN A 489 -6.40 29.10 -15.02
C GLN A 489 -6.98 30.45 -14.58
N GLY A 490 -7.11 30.63 -13.27
CA GLY A 490 -7.56 31.86 -12.63
C GLY A 490 -8.64 31.64 -11.56
N PRO A 491 -9.02 32.72 -10.85
CA PRO A 491 -10.13 32.67 -9.90
C PRO A 491 -11.47 32.57 -10.64
N ALA A 492 -12.43 31.89 -10.03
CA ALA A 492 -13.82 31.96 -10.41
C ALA A 492 -14.41 33.30 -9.91
N GLU A 493 -15.22 33.92 -10.73
CA GLU A 493 -15.90 35.19 -10.43
C GLU A 493 -17.24 34.96 -9.71
#